data_27524deedc806df07f1fe4a888885cf3
#
_entry.id   27524deedc806df07f1fe4a888885cf3
#
_cell.length_a   1.000
_cell.length_b   1.000
_cell.length_c   1.000
_cell.angle_alpha   90.00
_cell.angle_beta   90.00
_cell.angle_gamma   90.00
#
_symmetry.space_group_name_H-M   'P 1'
#
loop_
_entity.id
_entity.type
_entity.pdbx_description
1 polymer ?
#
loop_
_entity_poly.entity_id
_entity_poly.type
_entity_poly.pdbx_seq_one_letter_code
_entity_poly.pdbx_strand_id
1 'polypeptide(L)'
;MEEIIIESNNVFFVNNEWRYERRIVNLSTFTISYEVKKGLKTKEEAVQFKEIDDKQFQKDLKKIKRIANAEYTFKEYVDYWLKTIFIPNYQNSTKAIGIWATKNLILPSVEQYILLPYVTADYIDDIIRRCIPICKYAGVTSIKYMKHILYDAYIHGLINIDLKERLMTLPDIIPNIQLLTGEQLQKFLYVAQKHDCCYFEILLALFAGLRTGEIRGLKYSDFDKKKQTLRISRQYTTNYHLAESNDNFEYSYYSEEKEPKSTSARLLKIPKFFFSELESKKKYNQVIIRNAKKRGANVEEEYISLSHTGTRKKKTALLAAVKRVCKEALVPEISVHTLRHQFATILLEKEVPLEQISHLLGHKSVTTTLNIYCGIMDAREGTKDVISTFAPYVNDGE
;
A
#
# COMPACT_ATOMS: atom_id res chain seq x y z
N MET A 1 -13.25 35.09 -14.12
CA MET A 1 -13.41 33.70 -13.66
C MET A 1 -14.87 33.38 -13.77
N GLU A 2 -15.24 32.50 -14.71
CA GLU A 2 -16.64 32.10 -14.91
C GLU A 2 -17.05 31.21 -13.74
N GLU A 3 -18.11 31.60 -13.01
CA GLU A 3 -18.70 30.74 -11.97
C GLU A 3 -19.38 29.55 -12.66
N ILE A 4 -18.75 28.38 -12.58
CA ILE A 4 -19.37 27.13 -13.00
C ILE A 4 -20.11 26.56 -11.80
N ILE A 5 -21.43 26.67 -11.79
CA ILE A 5 -22.27 26.00 -10.80
C ILE A 5 -22.50 24.56 -11.29
N ILE A 6 -21.79 23.59 -10.69
CA ILE A 6 -21.99 22.16 -10.94
C ILE A 6 -23.11 21.69 -9.99
N GLU A 7 -24.27 21.37 -10.53
CA GLU A 7 -25.32 20.69 -9.78
C GLU A 7 -25.36 19.20 -10.12
N SER A 8 -25.85 18.40 -9.19
CA SER A 8 -25.92 16.93 -9.31
C SER A 8 -26.51 16.47 -10.65
N ASN A 9 -25.94 15.42 -11.24
CA ASN A 9 -26.35 14.75 -12.47
C ASN A 9 -25.85 15.32 -13.82
N ASN A 10 -24.66 15.91 -13.90
CA ASN A 10 -24.08 16.39 -15.17
C ASN A 10 -24.94 17.46 -15.89
N VAL A 11 -25.71 18.27 -15.17
CA VAL A 11 -26.38 19.47 -15.60
C VAL A 11 -25.69 20.66 -14.95
N PHE A 12 -25.30 21.66 -15.71
CA PHE A 12 -24.51 22.80 -15.24
C PHE A 12 -24.90 24.11 -15.91
N PHE A 13 -24.67 25.22 -15.22
CA PHE A 13 -24.99 26.55 -15.73
C PHE A 13 -23.67 27.28 -16.05
N VAL A 14 -23.53 27.72 -17.32
CA VAL A 14 -22.32 28.40 -17.81
C VAL A 14 -22.72 29.41 -18.89
N ASN A 15 -22.13 30.63 -18.85
CA ASN A 15 -22.39 31.69 -19.82
C ASN A 15 -23.87 32.01 -20.00
N ASN A 16 -24.61 32.12 -18.89
CA ASN A 16 -26.01 32.49 -18.85
C ASN A 16 -26.96 31.49 -19.56
N GLU A 17 -26.56 30.24 -19.73
CA GLU A 17 -27.41 29.17 -20.27
C GLU A 17 -27.21 27.87 -19.50
N TRP A 18 -28.26 27.04 -19.45
CA TRP A 18 -28.18 25.69 -18.93
C TRP A 18 -27.63 24.74 -19.99
N ARG A 19 -26.78 23.81 -19.56
CA ARG A 19 -26.16 22.80 -20.41
C ARG A 19 -26.19 21.46 -19.70
N TYR A 20 -26.12 20.37 -20.47
CA TYR A 20 -25.88 19.02 -19.92
C TYR A 20 -25.04 18.21 -20.87
N GLU A 21 -24.37 17.21 -20.31
CA GLU A 21 -23.59 16.25 -21.07
C GLU A 21 -24.45 15.05 -21.47
N ARG A 22 -24.51 14.76 -22.75
CA ARG A 22 -25.19 13.59 -23.29
C ARG A 22 -24.23 12.55 -23.83
N ARG A 23 -24.65 11.29 -23.81
CA ARG A 23 -23.88 10.16 -24.31
C ARG A 23 -24.43 9.74 -25.66
N ILE A 24 -23.56 9.56 -26.64
CA ILE A 24 -23.91 9.15 -28.01
C ILE A 24 -23.25 7.83 -28.33
N VAL A 25 -24.02 6.84 -28.76
CA VAL A 25 -23.51 5.54 -29.20
C VAL A 25 -23.17 5.61 -30.68
N ASN A 26 -21.92 5.31 -31.04
CA ASN A 26 -21.52 5.14 -32.44
C ASN A 26 -21.63 3.66 -32.83
N LEU A 27 -22.59 3.34 -33.66
CA LEU A 27 -22.87 1.96 -34.09
C LEU A 27 -21.83 1.39 -35.06
N SER A 28 -21.05 2.23 -35.70
CA SER A 28 -20.02 1.79 -36.65
C SER A 28 -18.65 1.49 -35.99
N THR A 29 -18.33 2.25 -34.97
CA THR A 29 -17.04 2.10 -34.24
C THR A 29 -17.17 1.35 -32.92
N PHE A 30 -18.37 1.00 -32.49
CA PHE A 30 -18.67 0.40 -31.20
C PHE A 30 -18.16 1.23 -30.01
N THR A 31 -18.15 2.55 -30.15
CA THR A 31 -17.70 3.50 -29.14
C THR A 31 -18.83 4.37 -28.63
N ILE A 32 -18.62 4.94 -27.45
CA ILE A 32 -19.52 5.87 -26.82
C ILE A 32 -18.77 7.18 -26.59
N SER A 33 -19.30 8.26 -27.15
CA SER A 33 -18.77 9.61 -27.00
C SER A 33 -19.67 10.49 -26.14
N TYR A 34 -19.11 11.61 -25.68
CA TYR A 34 -19.83 12.64 -24.93
C TYR A 34 -19.99 13.90 -25.78
N GLU A 35 -21.13 14.52 -25.67
CA GLU A 35 -21.43 15.80 -26.30
C GLU A 35 -22.14 16.72 -25.31
N VAL A 36 -21.75 17.99 -25.27
CA VAL A 36 -22.42 19.00 -24.43
C VAL A 36 -23.56 19.66 -25.21
N LYS A 37 -24.80 19.45 -24.75
CA LYS A 37 -25.98 20.15 -25.24
C LYS A 37 -26.04 21.54 -24.63
N LYS A 38 -26.18 22.57 -25.47
CA LYS A 38 -26.15 24.00 -25.10
C LYS A 38 -27.46 24.67 -25.45
N GLY A 39 -27.63 25.92 -25.02
CA GLY A 39 -28.75 26.77 -25.45
C GLY A 39 -30.05 26.55 -24.69
N LEU A 40 -30.01 25.95 -23.49
CA LEU A 40 -31.21 25.70 -22.69
C LEU A 40 -31.46 26.88 -21.74
N LYS A 41 -32.74 27.28 -21.63
CA LYS A 41 -33.10 28.49 -20.87
C LYS A 41 -33.35 28.24 -19.39
N THR A 42 -33.83 27.06 -19.05
CA THR A 42 -34.14 26.71 -17.65
C THR A 42 -33.49 25.38 -17.25
N LYS A 43 -33.33 25.18 -15.95
CA LYS A 43 -32.80 23.94 -15.36
C LYS A 43 -33.74 22.76 -15.64
N GLU A 44 -35.01 22.99 -15.49
CA GLU A 44 -36.07 21.98 -15.72
C GLU A 44 -36.02 21.48 -17.15
N GLU A 45 -35.87 22.39 -18.13
CA GLU A 45 -35.67 22.05 -19.54
C GLU A 45 -34.44 21.18 -19.75
N ALA A 46 -33.30 21.52 -19.14
CA ALA A 46 -32.07 20.74 -19.24
C ALA A 46 -32.21 19.34 -18.63
N VAL A 47 -32.86 19.22 -17.48
CA VAL A 47 -33.14 17.93 -16.84
C VAL A 47 -34.06 17.07 -17.71
N GLN A 48 -35.12 17.64 -18.23
CA GLN A 48 -36.08 16.93 -19.07
C GLN A 48 -35.44 16.39 -20.36
N PHE A 49 -34.66 17.21 -21.06
CA PHE A 49 -33.96 16.77 -22.28
C PHE A 49 -32.90 15.70 -21.94
N LYS A 50 -32.20 15.87 -20.85
CA LYS A 50 -31.24 14.87 -20.39
C LYS A 50 -31.89 13.51 -20.11
N GLU A 51 -33.03 13.48 -19.46
CA GLU A 51 -33.78 12.23 -19.23
C GLU A 51 -34.19 11.52 -20.51
N ILE A 52 -34.60 12.30 -21.53
CA ILE A 52 -34.96 11.77 -22.86
C ILE A 52 -33.71 11.16 -23.53
N ASP A 53 -32.59 11.90 -23.54
CA ASP A 53 -31.35 11.45 -24.13
C ASP A 53 -30.80 10.23 -23.40
N ASP A 54 -30.88 10.18 -22.07
CA ASP A 54 -30.46 9.02 -21.26
C ASP A 54 -31.32 7.77 -21.57
N LYS A 55 -32.62 7.90 -21.75
CA LYS A 55 -33.51 6.79 -22.19
C LYS A 55 -33.13 6.28 -23.59
N GLN A 56 -32.87 7.20 -24.51
CA GLN A 56 -32.44 6.84 -25.86
C GLN A 56 -31.07 6.13 -25.83
N PHE A 57 -30.10 6.68 -25.08
CA PHE A 57 -28.79 6.07 -24.87
C PHE A 57 -28.91 4.63 -24.39
N GLN A 58 -29.77 4.35 -23.40
CA GLN A 58 -29.95 2.98 -22.89
C GLN A 58 -30.48 2.00 -23.95
N LYS A 59 -31.34 2.47 -24.84
CA LYS A 59 -31.81 1.66 -25.96
C LYS A 59 -30.70 1.36 -26.96
N ASP A 60 -29.95 2.39 -27.33
CA ASP A 60 -28.84 2.27 -28.30
C ASP A 60 -27.71 1.42 -27.73
N LEU A 61 -27.40 1.53 -26.42
CA LEU A 61 -26.44 0.69 -25.74
C LEU A 61 -26.83 -0.79 -25.77
N LYS A 62 -28.10 -1.11 -25.49
CA LYS A 62 -28.59 -2.48 -25.60
C LYS A 62 -28.47 -3.02 -27.03
N LYS A 63 -28.79 -2.19 -28.05
CA LYS A 63 -28.67 -2.55 -29.45
C LYS A 63 -27.22 -2.84 -29.84
N ILE A 64 -26.28 -1.96 -29.49
CA ILE A 64 -24.86 -2.13 -29.82
C ILE A 64 -24.27 -3.35 -29.13
N LYS A 65 -24.58 -3.60 -27.85
CA LYS A 65 -24.15 -4.80 -27.14
C LYS A 65 -24.59 -6.10 -27.82
N ARG A 66 -25.87 -6.12 -28.30
CA ARG A 66 -26.40 -7.28 -29.03
C ARG A 66 -25.70 -7.49 -30.37
N ILE A 67 -25.44 -6.41 -31.13
CA ILE A 67 -24.78 -6.48 -32.45
C ILE A 67 -23.33 -6.94 -32.27
N ALA A 68 -22.62 -6.44 -31.26
CA ALA A 68 -21.23 -6.75 -30.97
C ALA A 68 -21.03 -8.07 -30.20
N ASN A 69 -22.11 -8.76 -29.84
CA ASN A 69 -22.09 -9.90 -28.94
C ASN A 69 -21.29 -9.61 -27.64
N ALA A 70 -21.46 -8.41 -27.09
CA ALA A 70 -20.72 -7.94 -25.92
C ALA A 70 -21.65 -7.86 -24.72
N GLU A 71 -21.24 -8.50 -23.62
CA GLU A 71 -22.01 -8.46 -22.36
C GLU A 71 -21.81 -7.14 -21.62
N TYR A 72 -20.57 -6.62 -21.63
CA TYR A 72 -20.16 -5.45 -20.86
C TYR A 72 -19.50 -4.38 -21.72
N THR A 73 -19.65 -3.12 -21.32
CA THR A 73 -18.63 -2.09 -21.58
C THR A 73 -17.44 -2.31 -20.64
N PHE A 74 -16.29 -1.76 -20.96
CA PHE A 74 -15.11 -1.84 -20.09
C PHE A 74 -15.41 -1.32 -18.68
N LYS A 75 -16.10 -0.19 -18.56
CA LYS A 75 -16.45 0.40 -17.27
C LYS A 75 -17.38 -0.49 -16.43
N GLU A 76 -18.40 -1.08 -17.04
CA GLU A 76 -19.29 -2.02 -16.37
C GLU A 76 -18.55 -3.26 -15.93
N TYR A 77 -17.62 -3.78 -16.74
CA TYR A 77 -16.82 -4.94 -16.38
C TYR A 77 -15.87 -4.65 -15.20
N VAL A 78 -15.25 -3.48 -15.17
CA VAL A 78 -14.40 -3.09 -14.04
C VAL A 78 -15.17 -3.07 -12.72
N ASP A 79 -16.42 -2.56 -12.72
CA ASP A 79 -17.26 -2.56 -11.51
C ASP A 79 -17.74 -3.98 -11.15
N TYR A 80 -18.16 -4.77 -12.16
CA TYR A 80 -18.50 -6.19 -11.98
C TYR A 80 -17.32 -6.98 -11.40
N TRP A 81 -16.13 -6.85 -12.01
CA TRP A 81 -14.90 -7.50 -11.56
C TRP A 81 -14.58 -7.14 -10.10
N LEU A 82 -14.66 -5.88 -9.74
CA LEU A 82 -14.41 -5.42 -8.38
C LEU A 82 -15.35 -6.09 -7.38
N LYS A 83 -16.66 -6.08 -7.65
CA LYS A 83 -17.70 -6.57 -6.74
C LYS A 83 -17.76 -8.09 -6.68
N THR A 84 -17.70 -8.75 -7.84
CA THR A 84 -18.02 -10.18 -7.98
C THR A 84 -16.77 -11.07 -7.97
N ILE A 85 -15.64 -10.58 -8.51
CA ILE A 85 -14.41 -11.38 -8.61
C ILE A 85 -13.41 -10.98 -7.53
N PHE A 86 -13.08 -9.67 -7.42
CA PHE A 86 -11.99 -9.23 -6.56
C PHE A 86 -12.36 -9.26 -5.08
N ILE A 87 -13.45 -8.61 -4.68
CA ILE A 87 -13.83 -8.50 -3.26
C ILE A 87 -14.04 -9.86 -2.60
N PRO A 88 -14.73 -10.86 -3.17
CA PRO A 88 -14.89 -12.16 -2.52
C PRO A 88 -13.58 -12.91 -2.29
N ASN A 89 -12.61 -12.79 -3.19
CA ASN A 89 -11.44 -13.65 -3.26
C ASN A 89 -10.19 -13.12 -2.54
N TYR A 90 -10.18 -11.87 -2.05
CA TYR A 90 -9.00 -11.29 -1.44
C TYR A 90 -9.18 -10.98 0.06
N GLN A 91 -8.07 -10.84 0.79
CA GLN A 91 -8.10 -10.43 2.20
C GLN A 91 -8.41 -8.93 2.33
N ASN A 92 -9.04 -8.53 3.42
CA ASN A 92 -9.53 -7.15 3.63
C ASN A 92 -8.48 -6.05 3.41
N SER A 93 -7.22 -6.25 3.78
CA SER A 93 -6.15 -5.28 3.51
C SER A 93 -5.85 -5.10 2.02
N THR A 94 -5.97 -6.17 1.23
CA THR A 94 -5.80 -6.14 -0.23
C THR A 94 -7.05 -5.58 -0.89
N LYS A 95 -8.25 -5.95 -0.39
CA LYS A 95 -9.53 -5.38 -0.85
C LYS A 95 -9.53 -3.86 -0.76
N ALA A 96 -9.12 -3.29 0.38
CA ALA A 96 -9.09 -1.85 0.58
C ALA A 96 -8.24 -1.12 -0.48
N ILE A 97 -7.07 -1.67 -0.82
CA ILE A 97 -6.21 -1.08 -1.87
C ILE A 97 -6.85 -1.23 -3.25
N GLY A 98 -7.41 -2.40 -3.56
CA GLY A 98 -8.07 -2.65 -4.85
C GLY A 98 -9.29 -1.78 -5.07
N ILE A 99 -10.14 -1.64 -4.05
CA ILE A 99 -11.31 -0.76 -4.09
C ILE A 99 -10.86 0.69 -4.30
N TRP A 100 -9.87 1.14 -3.52
CA TRP A 100 -9.33 2.50 -3.67
C TRP A 100 -8.78 2.73 -5.08
N ALA A 101 -7.96 1.80 -5.60
CA ALA A 101 -7.40 1.92 -6.94
C ALA A 101 -8.49 1.95 -8.03
N THR A 102 -9.47 1.06 -7.92
CA THR A 102 -10.55 0.97 -8.91
C THR A 102 -11.47 2.19 -8.86
N LYS A 103 -11.93 2.60 -7.67
CA LYS A 103 -12.90 3.69 -7.50
C LYS A 103 -12.27 5.09 -7.64
N ASN A 104 -11.00 5.28 -7.22
CA ASN A 104 -10.38 6.61 -7.19
C ASN A 104 -9.31 6.83 -8.28
N LEU A 105 -8.81 5.78 -8.93
CA LEU A 105 -7.86 5.91 -10.02
C LEU A 105 -8.47 5.49 -11.34
N ILE A 106 -8.90 4.23 -11.46
CA ILE A 106 -9.26 3.62 -12.74
C ILE A 106 -10.58 4.18 -13.27
N LEU A 107 -11.68 3.99 -12.53
CA LEU A 107 -13.01 4.38 -12.99
C LEU A 107 -13.15 5.89 -13.30
N PRO A 108 -12.60 6.82 -12.51
CA PRO A 108 -12.63 8.24 -12.84
C PRO A 108 -11.81 8.61 -14.08
N SER A 109 -10.78 7.81 -14.41
CA SER A 109 -9.92 8.05 -15.58
C SER A 109 -10.47 7.46 -16.88
N VAL A 110 -11.58 6.73 -16.82
CA VAL A 110 -12.29 6.20 -18.01
C VAL A 110 -13.18 7.30 -18.57
N GLU A 111 -12.68 8.03 -19.57
CA GLU A 111 -13.45 9.10 -20.24
C GLU A 111 -14.33 8.56 -21.38
N GLN A 112 -13.82 7.59 -22.11
CA GLN A 112 -14.55 6.97 -23.21
C GLN A 112 -15.08 5.60 -22.79
N TYR A 113 -16.29 5.29 -23.19
CA TYR A 113 -16.87 3.97 -22.99
C TYR A 113 -16.65 3.16 -24.26
N ILE A 114 -15.97 2.03 -24.11
CA ILE A 114 -15.78 1.05 -25.17
C ILE A 114 -16.39 -0.28 -24.73
N LEU A 115 -16.95 -1.03 -25.68
CA LEU A 115 -17.36 -2.39 -25.40
C LEU A 115 -16.16 -3.26 -25.10
N LEU A 116 -16.25 -4.13 -24.11
CA LEU A 116 -15.14 -4.90 -23.57
C LEU A 116 -14.36 -5.71 -24.63
N PRO A 117 -14.98 -6.39 -25.61
CA PRO A 117 -14.24 -7.12 -26.65
C PRO A 117 -13.38 -6.25 -27.56
N TYR A 118 -13.59 -4.93 -27.59
CA TYR A 118 -12.88 -3.97 -28.44
C TYR A 118 -11.83 -3.14 -27.68
N VAL A 119 -11.57 -3.51 -26.43
CA VAL A 119 -10.51 -2.87 -25.63
C VAL A 119 -9.15 -3.16 -26.24
N THR A 120 -8.34 -2.12 -26.39
CA THR A 120 -6.97 -2.21 -26.88
C THR A 120 -5.96 -1.87 -25.78
N ALA A 121 -4.69 -2.26 -25.95
CA ALA A 121 -3.63 -1.88 -25.03
C ALA A 121 -3.46 -0.35 -24.97
N ASP A 122 -3.51 0.33 -26.12
CA ASP A 122 -3.36 1.80 -26.20
C ASP A 122 -4.48 2.52 -25.41
N TYR A 123 -5.73 2.03 -25.50
CA TYR A 123 -6.83 2.57 -24.73
C TYR A 123 -6.60 2.43 -23.22
N ILE A 124 -6.09 1.28 -22.77
CA ILE A 124 -5.77 1.06 -21.36
C ILE A 124 -4.58 1.92 -20.92
N ASP A 125 -3.57 2.05 -21.76
CA ASP A 125 -2.39 2.89 -21.50
C ASP A 125 -2.78 4.38 -21.34
N ASP A 126 -3.77 4.86 -22.10
CA ASP A 126 -4.30 6.21 -21.93
C ASP A 126 -4.99 6.40 -20.58
N ILE A 127 -5.75 5.41 -20.14
CA ILE A 127 -6.31 5.43 -18.77
C ILE A 127 -5.20 5.46 -17.71
N ILE A 128 -4.16 4.64 -17.87
CA ILE A 128 -3.03 4.60 -16.95
C ILE A 128 -2.30 5.96 -16.92
N ARG A 129 -2.06 6.59 -18.08
CA ARG A 129 -1.43 7.93 -18.15
C ARG A 129 -2.22 8.98 -17.36
N ARG A 130 -3.55 8.93 -17.39
CA ARG A 130 -4.42 9.83 -16.59
C ARG A 130 -4.33 9.54 -15.09
N CYS A 131 -4.06 8.30 -14.70
CA CYS A 131 -3.87 7.94 -13.30
C CYS A 131 -2.54 8.46 -12.73
N ILE A 132 -1.47 8.55 -13.53
CA ILE A 132 -0.10 8.88 -13.08
C ILE A 132 -0.05 10.16 -12.22
N PRO A 133 -0.64 11.31 -12.61
CA PRO A 133 -0.52 12.55 -11.87
C PRO A 133 -1.30 12.59 -10.55
N ILE A 134 -2.18 11.63 -10.29
CA ILE A 134 -3.06 11.65 -9.10
C ILE A 134 -2.25 11.51 -7.80
N CYS A 135 -1.30 10.58 -7.77
CA CYS A 135 -0.36 10.46 -6.64
C CYS A 135 0.88 9.63 -7.04
N LYS A 136 1.94 9.70 -6.20
CA LYS A 136 3.25 9.08 -6.47
C LYS A 136 3.22 7.63 -6.96
N TYR A 137 2.29 6.81 -6.50
CA TYR A 137 2.20 5.39 -6.84
C TYR A 137 0.99 5.04 -7.69
N ALA A 138 0.23 6.03 -8.16
CA ALA A 138 -1.02 5.81 -8.88
C ALA A 138 -0.82 5.02 -10.17
N GLY A 139 0.16 5.38 -10.98
CA GLY A 139 0.45 4.70 -12.24
C GLY A 139 0.80 3.22 -12.05
N VAL A 140 1.75 2.90 -11.16
CA VAL A 140 2.16 1.51 -10.86
C VAL A 140 0.99 0.71 -10.29
N THR A 141 0.19 1.35 -9.42
CA THR A 141 -1.00 0.71 -8.82
C THR A 141 -2.05 0.44 -9.89
N SER A 142 -2.31 1.39 -10.78
CA SER A 142 -3.27 1.24 -11.88
C SER A 142 -2.86 0.12 -12.83
N ILE A 143 -1.59 0.07 -13.25
CA ILE A 143 -1.06 -1.02 -14.10
C ILE A 143 -1.30 -2.38 -13.44
N LYS A 144 -0.96 -2.50 -12.15
CA LYS A 144 -1.16 -3.75 -11.40
C LYS A 144 -2.61 -4.22 -11.46
N TYR A 145 -3.57 -3.35 -11.16
CA TYR A 145 -4.98 -3.74 -11.15
C TYR A 145 -5.56 -3.90 -12.55
N MET A 146 -5.12 -3.10 -13.53
CA MET A 146 -5.48 -3.31 -14.94
C MET A 146 -5.05 -4.68 -15.46
N LYS A 147 -3.83 -5.12 -15.13
CA LYS A 147 -3.37 -6.48 -15.47
C LYS A 147 -4.26 -7.56 -14.90
N HIS A 148 -4.73 -7.41 -13.65
CA HIS A 148 -5.68 -8.35 -13.06
C HIS A 148 -7.05 -8.33 -13.77
N ILE A 149 -7.61 -7.16 -14.00
CA ILE A 149 -8.92 -6.97 -14.65
C ILE A 149 -8.92 -7.59 -16.06
N LEU A 150 -7.90 -7.26 -16.86
CA LEU A 150 -7.79 -7.75 -18.24
C LEU A 150 -7.50 -9.24 -18.31
N TYR A 151 -6.67 -9.76 -17.41
CA TYR A 151 -6.40 -11.19 -17.35
C TYR A 151 -7.67 -12.00 -16.99
N ASP A 152 -8.45 -11.51 -16.02
CA ASP A 152 -9.72 -12.14 -15.66
C ASP A 152 -10.72 -12.07 -16.84
N ALA A 153 -10.79 -10.95 -17.56
CA ALA A 153 -11.62 -10.84 -18.75
C ALA A 153 -11.20 -11.83 -19.84
N TYR A 154 -9.89 -12.04 -20.02
CA TYR A 154 -9.36 -12.97 -21.00
C TYR A 154 -9.67 -14.44 -20.64
N ILE A 155 -9.42 -14.87 -19.41
CA ILE A 155 -9.68 -16.27 -19.01
C ILE A 155 -11.18 -16.62 -19.01
N HIS A 156 -12.07 -15.63 -18.88
CA HIS A 156 -13.51 -15.79 -19.01
C HIS A 156 -14.02 -15.65 -20.46
N GLY A 157 -13.13 -15.46 -21.44
CA GLY A 157 -13.49 -15.35 -22.86
C GLY A 157 -14.23 -14.07 -23.25
N LEU A 158 -14.18 -13.02 -22.41
CA LEU A 158 -14.83 -11.74 -22.66
C LEU A 158 -13.98 -10.84 -23.57
N ILE A 159 -12.68 -11.11 -23.65
CA ILE A 159 -11.75 -10.55 -24.63
C ILE A 159 -10.95 -11.69 -25.24
N ASN A 160 -10.57 -11.55 -26.53
CA ASN A 160 -9.92 -12.61 -27.28
C ASN A 160 -8.39 -12.64 -27.14
N ILE A 161 -7.79 -11.61 -26.56
CA ILE A 161 -6.34 -11.42 -26.48
C ILE A 161 -5.96 -11.12 -25.03
N ASP A 162 -4.90 -11.79 -24.54
CA ASP A 162 -4.27 -11.40 -23.27
C ASP A 162 -3.48 -10.09 -23.46
N LEU A 163 -4.03 -9.00 -22.93
CA LEU A 163 -3.44 -7.66 -23.06
C LEU A 163 -2.43 -7.35 -21.94
N LYS A 164 -2.36 -8.15 -20.87
CA LYS A 164 -1.57 -7.80 -19.68
C LYS A 164 -0.09 -7.56 -19.94
N GLU A 165 0.51 -8.29 -20.89
CA GLU A 165 1.93 -8.15 -21.24
C GLU A 165 2.18 -7.06 -22.31
N ARG A 166 1.11 -6.50 -22.88
CA ARG A 166 1.18 -5.43 -23.89
C ARG A 166 1.03 -4.04 -23.30
N LEU A 167 0.65 -3.95 -22.01
CA LEU A 167 0.49 -2.67 -21.34
C LEU A 167 1.85 -1.98 -21.14
N MET A 168 1.81 -0.65 -21.12
CA MET A 168 2.97 0.17 -20.81
C MET A 168 3.66 -0.28 -19.52
N THR A 169 4.97 -0.12 -19.48
CA THR A 169 5.77 -0.28 -18.28
C THR A 169 6.17 1.09 -17.75
N LEU A 170 6.18 1.24 -16.47
CA LEU A 170 6.73 2.42 -15.79
C LEU A 170 8.07 2.05 -15.16
N PRO A 171 9.00 2.99 -15.08
CA PRO A 171 10.23 2.77 -14.33
C PRO A 171 9.91 2.36 -12.90
N ASP A 172 10.66 1.40 -12.39
CA ASP A 172 10.53 1.01 -11.00
C ASP A 172 10.76 2.22 -10.10
N ILE A 173 9.78 2.52 -9.26
CA ILE A 173 9.96 3.51 -8.21
C ILE A 173 10.83 2.84 -7.15
N ILE A 174 12.15 2.91 -7.33
CA ILE A 174 13.09 2.43 -6.32
C ILE A 174 12.88 3.29 -5.07
N PRO A 175 12.42 2.70 -3.95
CA PRO A 175 12.30 3.46 -2.73
C PRO A 175 13.70 3.95 -2.33
N ASN A 176 13.91 5.25 -2.30
CA ASN A 176 15.13 5.79 -1.71
C ASN A 176 15.06 5.50 -0.20
N ILE A 177 15.64 4.38 0.23
CA ILE A 177 15.70 3.99 1.63
C ILE A 177 16.85 4.78 2.26
N GLN A 178 16.52 5.92 2.84
CA GLN A 178 17.50 6.72 3.55
C GLN A 178 17.86 6.03 4.87
N LEU A 179 19.05 5.46 4.94
CA LEU A 179 19.62 4.90 6.16
C LEU A 179 20.38 5.99 6.94
N LEU A 180 20.48 5.83 8.25
CA LEU A 180 21.30 6.68 9.08
C LEU A 180 22.78 6.26 8.98
N THR A 181 23.68 7.24 8.93
CA THR A 181 25.12 6.97 9.10
C THR A 181 25.40 6.50 10.53
N GLY A 182 26.60 5.96 10.79
CA GLY A 182 26.98 5.50 12.13
C GLY A 182 26.87 6.62 13.19
N GLU A 183 27.30 7.84 12.86
CA GLU A 183 27.20 9.02 13.74
C GLU A 183 25.74 9.42 13.98
N GLN A 184 24.93 9.47 12.92
CA GLN A 184 23.51 9.78 13.02
C GLN A 184 22.76 8.73 13.84
N LEU A 185 23.12 7.45 13.70
CA LEU A 185 22.52 6.35 14.46
C LEU A 185 22.85 6.47 15.95
N GLN A 186 24.09 6.85 16.31
CA GLN A 186 24.49 7.10 17.70
C GLN A 186 23.67 8.26 18.30
N LYS A 187 23.55 9.39 17.58
CA LYS A 187 22.73 10.54 18.00
C LYS A 187 21.25 10.12 18.19
N PHE A 188 20.72 9.37 17.24
CA PHE A 188 19.36 8.85 17.30
C PHE A 188 19.12 7.98 18.53
N LEU A 189 20.00 7.02 18.81
CA LEU A 189 19.90 6.12 19.96
C LEU A 189 20.04 6.86 21.29
N TYR A 190 20.95 7.83 21.36
CA TYR A 190 21.12 8.66 22.55
C TYR A 190 19.85 9.46 22.91
N VAL A 191 19.17 10.00 21.90
CA VAL A 191 17.89 10.68 22.11
C VAL A 191 16.79 9.67 22.41
N ALA A 192 16.73 8.56 21.66
CA ALA A 192 15.71 7.53 21.85
C ALA A 192 15.68 6.98 23.27
N GLN A 193 16.85 6.84 23.91
CA GLN A 193 17.00 6.36 25.27
C GLN A 193 16.28 7.23 26.32
N LYS A 194 16.04 8.51 26.01
CA LYS A 194 15.27 9.43 26.87
C LYS A 194 13.76 9.25 26.75
N HIS A 195 13.30 8.41 25.83
CA HIS A 195 11.90 8.18 25.53
C HIS A 195 11.43 6.75 25.86
N ASP A 196 11.22 6.44 27.13
CA ASP A 196 10.74 5.13 27.61
C ASP A 196 9.53 4.59 26.86
N CYS A 197 8.72 5.51 26.31
CA CYS A 197 7.51 5.16 25.58
C CYS A 197 7.80 4.33 24.31
N CYS A 198 8.98 4.50 23.65
CA CYS A 198 9.28 3.83 22.38
C CYS A 198 10.69 3.25 22.28
N TYR A 199 11.56 3.50 23.24
CA TYR A 199 12.96 3.07 23.18
C TYR A 199 13.10 1.57 22.97
N PHE A 200 12.41 0.75 23.75
CA PHE A 200 12.49 -0.71 23.63
C PHE A 200 11.98 -1.20 22.26
N GLU A 201 10.91 -0.61 21.71
CA GLU A 201 10.42 -0.94 20.39
C GLU A 201 11.44 -0.55 19.28
N ILE A 202 12.17 0.55 19.46
CA ILE A 202 13.27 0.96 18.56
C ILE A 202 14.40 -0.08 18.61
N LEU A 203 14.80 -0.53 19.81
CA LEU A 203 15.82 -1.58 19.96
C LEU A 203 15.42 -2.89 19.27
N LEU A 204 14.15 -3.30 19.40
CA LEU A 204 13.62 -4.49 18.73
C LEU A 204 13.66 -4.38 17.20
N ALA A 205 13.37 -3.20 16.66
CA ALA A 205 13.46 -2.96 15.22
C ALA A 205 14.92 -2.95 14.72
N LEU A 206 15.81 -2.28 15.47
CA LEU A 206 17.19 -2.03 15.05
C LEU A 206 18.14 -3.19 15.32
N PHE A 207 17.95 -3.94 16.41
CA PHE A 207 18.91 -5.00 16.83
C PHE A 207 18.34 -6.42 16.75
N ALA A 208 17.04 -6.56 16.50
CA ALA A 208 16.41 -7.86 16.26
C ALA A 208 15.64 -7.89 14.91
N GLY A 209 15.62 -6.79 14.16
CA GLY A 209 15.06 -6.71 12.83
C GLY A 209 13.55 -6.95 12.75
N LEU A 210 12.79 -6.68 13.82
CA LEU A 210 11.36 -6.98 13.87
C LEU A 210 10.52 -6.02 13.05
N ARG A 211 9.46 -6.57 12.44
CA ARG A 211 8.42 -5.75 11.79
C ARG A 211 7.56 -5.03 12.83
N THR A 212 7.00 -3.87 12.48
CA THR A 212 6.09 -3.11 13.38
C THR A 212 4.95 -3.97 13.94
N GLY A 213 4.38 -4.85 13.12
CA GLY A 213 3.30 -5.76 13.55
C GLY A 213 3.79 -6.81 14.55
N GLU A 214 4.99 -7.34 14.35
CA GLU A 214 5.63 -8.29 15.26
C GLU A 214 5.92 -7.61 16.61
N ILE A 215 6.53 -6.42 16.62
CA ILE A 215 6.79 -5.63 17.85
C ILE A 215 5.50 -5.40 18.65
N ARG A 216 4.43 -5.03 17.97
CA ARG A 216 3.12 -4.76 18.61
C ARG A 216 2.44 -6.02 19.14
N GLY A 217 2.80 -7.20 18.61
CA GLY A 217 2.28 -8.51 19.04
C GLY A 217 3.10 -9.18 20.14
N LEU A 218 4.26 -8.63 20.53
CA LEU A 218 5.13 -9.27 21.54
C LEU A 218 4.52 -9.20 22.94
N LYS A 219 4.65 -10.34 23.63
CA LYS A 219 4.35 -10.51 25.06
C LYS A 219 5.63 -10.64 25.87
N TYR A 220 5.55 -10.37 27.17
CA TYR A 220 6.67 -10.62 28.08
C TYR A 220 7.10 -12.09 28.11
N SER A 221 6.14 -13.01 27.94
CA SER A 221 6.38 -14.47 27.89
C SER A 221 7.16 -14.95 26.65
N ASP A 222 7.34 -14.10 25.63
CA ASP A 222 8.11 -14.45 24.45
C ASP A 222 9.64 -14.38 24.69
N PHE A 223 10.07 -13.84 25.82
CA PHE A 223 11.47 -13.67 26.20
C PHE A 223 11.92 -14.75 27.20
N ASP A 224 12.87 -15.58 26.81
CA ASP A 224 13.51 -16.55 27.70
C ASP A 224 14.91 -16.04 28.11
N LYS A 225 14.99 -15.52 29.34
CA LYS A 225 16.24 -14.96 29.90
C LYS A 225 17.32 -16.02 30.08
N LYS A 226 16.95 -17.27 30.41
CA LYS A 226 17.92 -18.35 30.63
C LYS A 226 18.56 -18.78 29.32
N LYS A 227 17.77 -18.92 28.27
CA LYS A 227 18.22 -19.29 26.93
C LYS A 227 18.70 -18.11 26.09
N GLN A 228 18.51 -16.88 26.56
CA GLN A 228 18.77 -15.64 25.81
C GLN A 228 18.07 -15.64 24.44
N THR A 229 16.79 -15.99 24.42
CA THR A 229 16.03 -16.09 23.18
C THR A 229 14.76 -15.26 23.21
N LEU A 230 14.33 -14.83 22.01
CA LEU A 230 13.08 -14.15 21.73
C LEU A 230 12.30 -14.98 20.72
N ARG A 231 11.07 -15.37 21.07
CA ARG A 231 10.15 -16.07 20.18
C ARG A 231 9.25 -15.08 19.47
N ILE A 232 9.20 -15.15 18.15
CA ILE A 232 8.33 -14.33 17.32
C ILE A 232 7.30 -15.26 16.68
N SER A 233 6.09 -15.32 17.21
CA SER A 233 5.02 -16.23 16.78
C SER A 233 3.74 -15.54 16.35
N ARG A 234 3.66 -14.23 16.48
CA ARG A 234 2.45 -13.45 16.16
C ARG A 234 2.76 -12.05 15.68
N GLN A 235 1.79 -11.44 15.03
CA GLN A 235 1.80 -10.04 14.66
C GLN A 235 0.45 -9.38 15.01
N TYR A 236 0.46 -8.13 15.40
CA TYR A 236 -0.73 -7.32 15.62
C TYR A 236 -0.90 -6.34 14.48
N THR A 237 -1.89 -6.56 13.64
CA THR A 237 -2.11 -5.81 12.41
C THR A 237 -3.42 -5.03 12.46
N THR A 238 -3.46 -3.92 11.76
CA THR A 238 -4.70 -3.19 11.49
C THR A 238 -5.34 -3.78 10.25
N ASN A 239 -6.61 -4.08 10.34
CA ASN A 239 -7.43 -4.58 9.25
C ASN A 239 -8.66 -3.69 9.07
N TYR A 240 -9.50 -4.01 8.08
CA TYR A 240 -10.65 -3.20 7.71
C TYR A 240 -11.90 -4.09 7.70
N HIS A 241 -12.99 -3.61 8.29
CA HIS A 241 -14.32 -4.07 7.93
C HIS A 241 -14.79 -3.27 6.72
N LEU A 242 -15.27 -3.96 5.73
CA LEU A 242 -15.90 -3.40 4.55
C LEU A 242 -17.41 -3.60 4.70
N ALA A 243 -18.15 -2.51 4.80
CA ALA A 243 -19.58 -2.49 4.64
C ALA A 243 -19.90 -1.88 3.27
N GLU A 244 -20.71 -2.55 2.47
CA GLU A 244 -21.24 -2.02 1.24
C GLU A 244 -22.54 -1.25 1.58
N SER A 245 -22.58 0.02 1.25
CA SER A 245 -23.73 0.90 1.45
C SER A 245 -23.94 1.73 0.17
N ASN A 246 -25.08 1.52 -0.53
CA ASN A 246 -25.49 2.33 -1.68
C ASN A 246 -24.37 2.61 -2.71
N ASP A 247 -23.72 1.54 -3.22
CA ASP A 247 -22.57 1.60 -4.14
C ASP A 247 -21.30 2.25 -3.58
N ASN A 248 -21.28 2.63 -2.32
CA ASN A 248 -20.10 3.08 -1.60
C ASN A 248 -19.59 2.02 -0.64
N PHE A 249 -18.27 2.03 -0.40
CA PHE A 249 -17.64 1.16 0.58
C PHE A 249 -17.28 1.97 1.81
N GLU A 250 -17.89 1.64 2.93
CA GLU A 250 -17.52 2.19 4.23
C GLU A 250 -16.44 1.34 4.87
N TYR A 251 -15.43 2.00 5.41
CA TYR A 251 -14.31 1.35 6.07
C TYR A 251 -14.35 1.65 7.55
N SER A 252 -14.43 0.64 8.38
CA SER A 252 -14.08 0.73 9.78
C SER A 252 -12.80 -0.05 10.06
N TYR A 253 -11.97 0.50 10.96
CA TYR A 253 -10.67 -0.08 11.27
C TYR A 253 -10.75 -0.89 12.54
N TYR A 254 -10.25 -2.11 12.50
CA TYR A 254 -10.01 -2.90 13.69
C TYR A 254 -8.59 -3.45 13.70
N SER A 255 -8.12 -3.87 14.87
CA SER A 255 -6.82 -4.49 14.98
C SER A 255 -6.99 -5.92 15.46
N GLU A 256 -6.23 -6.83 14.88
CA GLU A 256 -6.29 -8.25 15.17
C GLU A 256 -4.90 -8.86 15.31
N GLU A 257 -4.82 -9.93 16.06
CA GLU A 257 -3.63 -10.76 16.18
C GLU A 257 -3.69 -11.86 15.12
N LYS A 258 -2.59 -12.04 14.41
CA LYS A 258 -2.43 -13.08 13.39
C LYS A 258 -1.06 -13.73 13.49
N GLU A 259 -0.91 -14.87 12.88
CA GLU A 259 0.41 -15.41 12.58
C GLU A 259 1.22 -14.48 11.66
N PRO A 260 2.56 -14.51 11.72
CA PRO A 260 3.39 -13.69 10.86
C PRO A 260 3.12 -13.98 9.37
N LYS A 261 2.98 -12.92 8.54
CA LYS A 261 2.59 -13.04 7.11
C LYS A 261 3.50 -13.93 6.27
N SER A 262 4.75 -14.08 6.63
CA SER A 262 5.79 -14.60 5.74
C SER A 262 6.43 -15.90 6.17
N THR A 263 6.40 -16.24 7.47
CA THR A 263 7.05 -17.46 7.98
C THR A 263 6.33 -17.97 9.21
N SER A 264 6.51 -19.27 9.49
CA SER A 264 6.26 -19.86 10.80
C SER A 264 6.96 -19.09 11.92
N ALA A 265 6.54 -19.34 13.13
CA ALA A 265 7.22 -18.81 14.33
C ALA A 265 8.73 -19.02 14.25
N ARG A 266 9.51 -17.98 14.58
CA ARG A 266 10.97 -18.05 14.63
C ARG A 266 11.50 -17.70 16.00
N LEU A 267 12.66 -18.28 16.32
CA LEU A 267 13.37 -18.05 17.57
C LEU A 267 14.68 -17.30 17.27
N LEU A 268 14.85 -16.14 17.87
CA LEU A 268 16.07 -15.34 17.75
C LEU A 268 16.89 -15.45 19.03
N LYS A 269 18.22 -15.64 18.90
CA LYS A 269 19.14 -15.36 20.00
C LYS A 269 19.32 -13.86 20.13
N ILE A 270 19.15 -13.32 21.33
CA ILE A 270 19.24 -11.89 21.61
C ILE A 270 20.29 -11.62 22.71
N PRO A 271 21.05 -10.50 22.62
CA PRO A 271 22.04 -10.11 23.61
C PRO A 271 21.43 -9.86 25.00
N LYS A 272 22.23 -10.01 26.02
CA LYS A 272 21.82 -9.85 27.44
C LYS A 272 21.22 -8.49 27.74
N PHE A 273 21.67 -7.42 27.09
CA PHE A 273 21.17 -6.07 27.35
C PHE A 273 19.65 -5.93 27.06
N PHE A 274 19.09 -6.73 26.15
CA PHE A 274 17.65 -6.72 25.92
C PHE A 274 16.84 -7.04 27.17
N PHE A 275 17.34 -7.87 28.06
CA PHE A 275 16.60 -8.25 29.27
C PHE A 275 16.61 -7.15 30.33
N SER A 276 17.69 -6.33 30.43
CA SER A 276 17.69 -5.14 31.28
C SER A 276 16.73 -4.07 30.75
N GLU A 277 16.72 -3.85 29.43
CA GLU A 277 15.81 -2.91 28.80
C GLU A 277 14.34 -3.38 28.85
N LEU A 278 14.10 -4.69 28.78
CA LEU A 278 12.78 -5.28 28.98
C LEU A 278 12.25 -5.01 30.41
N GLU A 279 13.09 -5.14 31.44
CA GLU A 279 12.70 -4.83 32.82
C GLU A 279 12.42 -3.33 33.00
N SER A 280 13.20 -2.45 32.40
CA SER A 280 12.94 -1.01 32.36
C SER A 280 11.59 -0.71 31.70
N LYS A 281 11.34 -1.32 30.55
CA LYS A 281 10.06 -1.22 29.83
C LYS A 281 8.88 -1.73 30.66
N LYS A 282 9.07 -2.84 31.36
CA LYS A 282 8.03 -3.41 32.26
C LYS A 282 7.69 -2.45 33.39
N LYS A 283 8.69 -1.83 34.04
CA LYS A 283 8.45 -0.80 35.08
C LYS A 283 7.69 0.39 34.51
N TYR A 284 8.05 0.90 33.34
CA TYR A 284 7.34 1.97 32.64
C TYR A 284 5.87 1.57 32.37
N ASN A 285 5.64 0.39 31.83
CA ASN A 285 4.30 -0.10 31.52
C ASN A 285 3.44 -0.31 32.78
N GLN A 286 4.02 -0.69 33.90
CA GLN A 286 3.28 -0.82 35.17
C GLN A 286 2.63 0.50 35.63
N VAL A 287 3.31 1.63 35.38
CA VAL A 287 2.74 2.96 35.64
C VAL A 287 1.55 3.23 34.72
N ILE A 288 1.67 2.92 33.42
CA ILE A 288 0.59 3.04 32.45
C ILE A 288 -0.61 2.20 32.88
N ILE A 289 -0.38 0.91 33.16
CA ILE A 289 -1.43 -0.05 33.55
C ILE A 289 -2.17 0.44 34.79
N ARG A 290 -1.43 0.87 35.83
CA ARG A 290 -2.03 1.41 37.05
C ARG A 290 -2.93 2.61 36.77
N ASN A 291 -2.46 3.55 35.94
CA ASN A 291 -3.21 4.75 35.61
C ASN A 291 -4.41 4.45 34.70
N ALA A 292 -4.31 3.49 33.81
CA ALA A 292 -5.42 3.06 32.95
C ALA A 292 -6.50 2.34 33.73
N LYS A 293 -6.11 1.43 34.65
CA LYS A 293 -7.05 0.73 35.56
C LYS A 293 -7.82 1.71 36.50
N LYS A 294 -7.14 2.74 37.02
CA LYS A 294 -7.81 3.79 37.80
C LYS A 294 -8.89 4.54 37.02
N ARG A 295 -8.78 4.59 35.69
CA ARG A 295 -9.78 5.20 34.80
C ARG A 295 -10.84 4.21 34.31
N GLY A 296 -10.83 2.95 34.80
CA GLY A 296 -11.77 1.91 34.39
C GLY A 296 -11.49 1.34 32.98
N ALA A 297 -10.30 1.59 32.41
CA ALA A 297 -9.97 1.10 31.08
C ALA A 297 -9.65 -0.40 31.09
N ASN A 298 -10.01 -1.09 30.03
CA ASN A 298 -9.53 -2.45 29.77
C ASN A 298 -8.07 -2.40 29.34
N VAL A 299 -7.19 -3.16 30.01
CA VAL A 299 -5.74 -3.13 29.80
C VAL A 299 -5.19 -4.46 29.31
N GLU A 300 -4.26 -4.40 28.37
CA GLU A 300 -3.61 -5.57 27.77
C GLU A 300 -2.21 -5.79 28.39
N GLU A 301 -2.20 -6.12 29.71
CA GLU A 301 -0.98 -6.14 30.56
C GLU A 301 0.13 -7.08 30.08
N GLU A 302 -0.21 -8.13 29.36
CA GLU A 302 0.73 -9.13 28.88
C GLU A 302 1.62 -8.64 27.72
N TYR A 303 1.20 -7.55 27.05
CA TYR A 303 1.91 -7.00 25.88
C TYR A 303 2.90 -5.91 26.27
N ILE A 304 3.97 -5.84 25.45
CA ILE A 304 5.08 -4.92 25.69
C ILE A 304 4.80 -3.52 25.12
N SER A 305 4.24 -3.45 23.94
CA SER A 305 4.03 -2.19 23.22
C SER A 305 2.68 -1.56 23.57
N LEU A 306 2.58 -0.94 24.75
CA LEU A 306 1.36 -0.31 25.26
C LEU A 306 1.30 1.19 24.96
N SER A 307 0.11 1.67 24.64
CA SER A 307 -0.24 3.10 24.60
C SER A 307 -0.54 3.60 26.02
N HIS A 308 -0.68 4.92 26.16
CA HIS A 308 -1.06 5.53 27.46
C HIS A 308 -2.46 5.10 27.97
N THR A 309 -3.28 4.51 27.11
CA THR A 309 -4.60 3.95 27.48
C THR A 309 -4.52 2.53 28.05
N GLY A 310 -3.34 1.90 28.03
CA GLY A 310 -3.15 0.52 28.48
C GLY A 310 -3.43 -0.54 27.42
N THR A 311 -3.81 -0.15 26.20
CA THR A 311 -4.00 -1.03 25.07
C THR A 311 -2.77 -1.02 24.16
N ARG A 312 -2.64 -2.02 23.27
CA ARG A 312 -1.54 -2.07 22.31
C ARG A 312 -1.46 -0.81 21.44
N LYS A 313 -0.27 -0.31 21.20
CA LYS A 313 -0.03 0.88 20.35
C LYS A 313 -0.57 0.70 18.93
N LYS A 314 -1.16 1.76 18.38
CA LYS A 314 -1.45 1.83 16.95
C LYS A 314 -0.14 1.93 16.14
N LYS A 315 -0.13 1.45 14.90
CA LYS A 315 1.02 1.56 13.98
C LYS A 315 1.48 3.02 13.82
N THR A 316 0.53 3.93 13.70
CA THR A 316 0.78 5.38 13.55
C THR A 316 1.44 6.00 14.79
N ALA A 317 1.11 5.52 16.00
CA ALA A 317 1.71 6.03 17.24
C ALA A 317 3.20 5.68 17.35
N LEU A 318 3.59 4.47 16.96
CA LEU A 318 5.00 4.07 16.95
C LEU A 318 5.79 4.83 15.87
N LEU A 319 5.21 5.02 14.69
CA LEU A 319 5.82 5.84 13.64
C LEU A 319 6.01 7.29 14.09
N ALA A 320 4.98 7.90 14.70
CA ALA A 320 5.09 9.27 15.22
C ALA A 320 6.15 9.41 16.30
N ALA A 321 6.31 8.38 17.16
CA ALA A 321 7.35 8.37 18.18
C ALA A 321 8.76 8.35 17.56
N VAL A 322 9.00 7.50 16.56
CA VAL A 322 10.28 7.44 15.84
C VAL A 322 10.58 8.77 15.14
N LYS A 323 9.60 9.38 14.44
CA LYS A 323 9.77 10.69 13.78
C LYS A 323 10.13 11.80 14.79
N ARG A 324 9.52 11.80 15.97
CA ARG A 324 9.85 12.74 17.03
C ARG A 324 11.31 12.58 17.48
N VAL A 325 11.76 11.34 17.72
CA VAL A 325 13.16 11.06 18.06
C VAL A 325 14.11 11.56 16.96
N CYS A 326 13.79 11.34 15.68
CA CYS A 326 14.60 11.86 14.57
C CYS A 326 14.72 13.37 14.61
N LYS A 327 13.60 14.08 14.83
CA LYS A 327 13.57 15.55 14.91
C LYS A 327 14.42 16.06 16.07
N GLU A 328 14.32 15.46 17.26
CA GLU A 328 15.09 15.84 18.44
C GLU A 328 16.58 15.52 18.30
N ALA A 329 16.91 14.41 17.62
CA ALA A 329 18.28 14.01 17.33
C ALA A 329 18.92 14.78 16.16
N LEU A 330 18.15 15.61 15.47
CA LEU A 330 18.60 16.36 14.26
C LEU A 330 19.15 15.42 13.18
N VAL A 331 18.47 14.27 12.98
CA VAL A 331 18.79 13.29 11.93
C VAL A 331 17.65 13.19 10.93
N PRO A 332 17.91 12.65 9.72
CA PRO A 332 16.88 12.43 8.71
C PRO A 332 15.70 11.63 9.25
N GLU A 333 14.49 11.97 8.79
CA GLU A 333 13.28 11.28 9.21
C GLU A 333 13.25 9.84 8.66
N ILE A 334 13.17 8.88 9.56
CA ILE A 334 13.10 7.45 9.24
C ILE A 334 11.84 6.79 9.82
N SER A 335 11.55 5.59 9.37
CA SER A 335 10.45 4.75 9.85
C SER A 335 10.98 3.58 10.68
N VAL A 336 10.07 2.91 11.42
CA VAL A 336 10.40 1.63 12.08
C VAL A 336 10.87 0.58 11.06
N HIS A 337 10.34 0.63 9.84
CA HIS A 337 10.77 -0.28 8.78
C HIS A 337 12.18 0.03 8.30
N THR A 338 12.55 1.31 8.27
CA THR A 338 13.92 1.75 7.97
C THR A 338 14.92 1.28 9.02
N LEU A 339 14.55 1.25 10.31
CA LEU A 339 15.40 0.67 11.36
C LEU A 339 15.68 -0.83 11.13
N ARG A 340 14.68 -1.57 10.67
CA ARG A 340 14.85 -2.97 10.27
C ARG A 340 15.75 -3.10 9.01
N HIS A 341 15.67 -2.19 8.06
CA HIS A 341 16.63 -2.14 6.95
C HIS A 341 18.03 -1.82 7.43
N GLN A 342 18.18 -0.88 8.37
CA GLN A 342 19.45 -0.57 8.99
C GLN A 342 20.09 -1.81 9.67
N PHE A 343 19.29 -2.60 10.43
CA PHE A 343 19.75 -3.86 11.03
C PHE A 343 20.34 -4.81 9.98
N ALA A 344 19.63 -5.00 8.91
CA ALA A 344 20.04 -5.92 7.89
C ALA A 344 21.27 -5.41 7.11
N THR A 345 21.37 -4.10 6.86
CA THR A 345 22.57 -3.48 6.24
C THR A 345 23.79 -3.65 7.14
N ILE A 346 23.65 -3.43 8.46
CA ILE A 346 24.74 -3.65 9.41
C ILE A 346 25.21 -5.11 9.41
N LEU A 347 24.29 -6.07 9.26
CA LEU A 347 24.67 -7.49 9.18
C LEU A 347 25.42 -7.81 7.88
N LEU A 348 25.00 -7.21 6.76
CA LEU A 348 25.72 -7.35 5.48
C LEU A 348 27.13 -6.74 5.55
N GLU A 349 27.27 -5.53 6.11
CA GLU A 349 28.57 -4.88 6.32
C GLU A 349 29.50 -5.71 7.23
N LYS A 350 28.92 -6.61 8.02
CA LYS A 350 29.65 -7.60 8.84
C LYS A 350 29.79 -8.97 8.17
N GLU A 351 29.56 -9.03 6.86
CA GLU A 351 29.70 -10.22 6.02
C GLU A 351 28.85 -11.42 6.47
N VAL A 352 27.73 -11.17 7.15
CA VAL A 352 26.78 -12.24 7.53
C VAL A 352 26.12 -12.76 6.26
N PRO A 353 26.10 -14.09 6.02
CA PRO A 353 25.49 -14.67 4.82
C PRO A 353 24.04 -14.24 4.62
N LEU A 354 23.66 -13.96 3.36
CA LEU A 354 22.35 -13.42 2.98
C LEU A 354 21.18 -14.33 3.42
N GLU A 355 21.40 -15.64 3.37
CA GLU A 355 20.44 -16.65 3.84
C GLU A 355 20.18 -16.52 5.35
N GLN A 356 21.21 -16.28 6.14
CA GLN A 356 21.08 -16.07 7.59
C GLN A 356 20.35 -14.77 7.89
N ILE A 357 20.66 -13.68 7.16
CA ILE A 357 19.96 -12.41 7.29
C ILE A 357 18.48 -12.59 6.92
N SER A 358 18.19 -13.28 5.82
CA SER A 358 16.82 -13.58 5.37
C SER A 358 16.04 -14.36 6.43
N HIS A 359 16.67 -15.37 7.04
CA HIS A 359 16.09 -16.15 8.13
C HIS A 359 15.83 -15.30 9.39
N LEU A 360 16.78 -14.49 9.82
CA LEU A 360 16.64 -13.58 10.98
C LEU A 360 15.49 -12.59 10.76
N LEU A 361 15.38 -12.05 9.56
CA LEU A 361 14.30 -11.14 9.16
C LEU A 361 12.95 -11.86 8.99
N GLY A 362 12.95 -13.17 8.79
CA GLY A 362 11.74 -13.94 8.46
C GLY A 362 11.20 -13.54 7.10
N HIS A 363 12.00 -13.53 6.06
CA HIS A 363 11.55 -13.40 4.67
C HIS A 363 11.20 -14.78 4.11
N LYS A 364 10.17 -14.88 3.27
CA LYS A 364 9.79 -16.13 2.60
C LYS A 364 10.82 -16.57 1.57
N SER A 365 11.51 -15.61 0.95
CA SER A 365 12.50 -15.82 -0.08
C SER A 365 13.71 -14.95 0.17
N VAL A 366 14.89 -15.51 -0.04
CA VAL A 366 16.17 -14.80 -0.04
C VAL A 366 16.17 -13.68 -1.09
N THR A 367 15.46 -13.88 -2.20
CA THR A 367 15.28 -12.86 -3.26
C THR A 367 14.69 -11.56 -2.71
N THR A 368 13.78 -11.63 -1.72
CA THR A 368 13.25 -10.42 -1.07
C THR A 368 14.36 -9.64 -0.37
N THR A 369 15.29 -10.34 0.29
CA THR A 369 16.45 -9.75 0.93
C THR A 369 17.38 -9.18 -0.13
N LEU A 370 17.70 -9.95 -1.15
CA LEU A 370 18.58 -9.54 -2.24
C LEU A 370 18.09 -8.25 -2.93
N ASN A 371 16.83 -8.18 -3.35
CA ASN A 371 16.25 -7.00 -4.03
C ASN A 371 16.32 -5.72 -3.19
N ILE A 372 16.16 -5.83 -1.86
CA ILE A 372 16.31 -4.68 -0.96
C ILE A 372 17.77 -4.20 -0.94
N TYR A 373 18.73 -5.11 -1.03
CA TYR A 373 20.15 -4.80 -0.86
C TYR A 373 20.85 -4.44 -2.16
N CYS A 374 20.46 -5.00 -3.30
CA CYS A 374 20.95 -4.52 -4.60
C CYS A 374 20.71 -3.01 -4.73
N GLY A 375 19.50 -2.53 -4.40
CA GLY A 375 19.21 -1.10 -4.42
C GLY A 375 20.01 -0.26 -3.41
N ILE A 376 20.49 -0.84 -2.31
CA ILE A 376 21.34 -0.16 -1.32
C ILE A 376 22.80 -0.20 -1.73
N MET A 377 23.28 -1.30 -2.31
CA MET A 377 24.64 -1.45 -2.79
C MET A 377 24.90 -0.64 -4.06
N ASP A 378 23.95 -0.59 -4.98
CA ASP A 378 24.02 0.26 -6.18
C ASP A 378 24.10 1.75 -5.85
N ALA A 379 23.50 2.15 -4.72
CA ALA A 379 23.59 3.53 -4.22
C ALA A 379 24.91 3.85 -3.48
N ARG A 380 25.69 2.84 -3.11
CA ARG A 380 27.03 2.97 -2.56
C ARG A 380 28.01 2.48 -3.63
N GLU A 381 28.87 3.35 -4.13
CA GLU A 381 29.89 3.10 -5.19
C GLU A 381 30.80 1.86 -5.01
N GLY A 382 30.39 0.84 -4.27
CA GLY A 382 31.20 -0.28 -3.81
C GLY A 382 31.39 -1.44 -4.78
N THR A 383 30.71 -1.49 -5.93
CA THR A 383 30.89 -2.60 -6.89
C THR A 383 32.19 -2.49 -7.70
N LYS A 384 32.81 -1.32 -7.77
CA LYS A 384 34.09 -1.15 -8.48
C LYS A 384 35.27 -1.76 -7.73
N ASP A 385 35.24 -1.81 -6.39
CA ASP A 385 36.34 -2.32 -5.57
C ASP A 385 36.41 -3.86 -5.49
N VAL A 386 35.26 -4.55 -5.63
CA VAL A 386 35.26 -6.02 -5.56
C VAL A 386 36.00 -6.65 -6.74
N ILE A 387 35.90 -6.05 -7.93
CA ILE A 387 36.61 -6.54 -9.12
C ILE A 387 38.12 -6.26 -9.00
N SER A 388 38.51 -5.14 -8.42
CA SER A 388 39.92 -4.80 -8.19
C SER A 388 40.63 -5.71 -7.17
N THR A 389 39.87 -6.32 -6.22
CA THR A 389 40.44 -7.31 -5.28
C THR A 389 40.83 -8.62 -5.97
N PHE A 390 40.35 -8.92 -7.19
CA PHE A 390 40.81 -10.07 -7.98
C PHE A 390 42.02 -9.78 -8.85
N ALA A 391 42.45 -8.52 -8.97
CA ALA A 391 43.62 -8.15 -9.78
C ALA A 391 44.93 -8.84 -9.38
N PRO A 392 45.21 -9.15 -8.09
CA PRO A 392 46.41 -9.89 -7.69
C PRO A 392 46.47 -11.35 -8.17
N TYR A 393 45.37 -11.92 -8.65
CA TYR A 393 45.29 -13.32 -9.12
C TYR A 393 45.38 -13.46 -10.62
N VAL A 394 45.46 -12.36 -11.33
CA VAL A 394 45.77 -12.36 -12.80
C VAL A 394 47.28 -12.15 -12.90
N ASN A 395 48.06 -13.22 -12.97
CA ASN A 395 49.44 -13.14 -13.38
C ASN A 395 49.50 -12.61 -14.83
N ASP A 396 49.98 -11.39 -14.97
CA ASP A 396 50.48 -10.93 -16.24
C ASP A 396 51.61 -11.85 -16.64
N GLY A 397 51.32 -12.87 -17.48
CA GLY A 397 52.32 -13.73 -18.04
C GLY A 397 53.23 -12.87 -18.93
N GLU A 398 54.49 -12.72 -18.48
CA GLU A 398 55.61 -12.40 -19.38
C GLU A 398 55.83 -13.52 -20.42
#